data_766771a3ba1252c7124784c94c23b6a5
#
_entry.id   766771a3ba1252c7124784c94c23b6a5
#
_cell.length_a   1.000
_cell.length_b   1.000
_cell.length_c   1.000
_cell.angle_alpha   90.00
_cell.angle_beta   90.00
_cell.angle_gamma   90.00
#
_symmetry.space_group_name_H-M   'P 1'
#
loop_
_entity.id
_entity.type
_entity.pdbx_description
1 polymer ?
#
loop_
_entity_poly.entity_id
_entity_poly.type
_entity_poly.pdbx_seq_one_letter_code
_entity_poly.pdbx_strand_id
1 'polypeptide(L)'
;MASENVFDVAKKLGYWDGKEPFKFWKAYSGKNYSGQLKSFSTREHFILNALAPSLKLDYEAEELPISVKPDKQVSVTDVMALLRETYEGTPLDMTQNLKVTVKDRKTGKVDTIISPKANPWMRGDELNMLNGIKKGVVKSVRNIAVPQCAYSTVIQLRNWLPDAVGGVVWFSMDNPGQSTRDPVYCSNTEFPAMYIISRNHRYRDDVAFSH
;
A
#
# COMPACT_ATOMS: atom_id res chain seq x y z
N MET A 1 14.89 -7.88 -17.17
CA MET A 1 16.02 -7.70 -18.08
C MET A 1 16.94 -6.65 -17.48
N ALA A 2 18.24 -6.89 -17.50
CA ALA A 2 19.28 -5.94 -17.07
C ALA A 2 20.26 -5.72 -18.24
N SER A 3 21.05 -4.64 -18.18
CA SER A 3 22.11 -4.38 -19.17
C SER A 3 23.19 -5.47 -19.09
N GLU A 4 23.85 -5.75 -20.21
CA GLU A 4 24.90 -6.78 -20.28
C GLU A 4 26.07 -6.52 -19.33
N ASN A 5 26.35 -5.25 -19.04
CA ASN A 5 27.45 -4.82 -18.18
C ASN A 5 27.08 -4.68 -16.69
N VAL A 6 25.89 -5.12 -16.27
CA VAL A 6 25.41 -4.95 -14.89
C VAL A 6 26.36 -5.52 -13.83
N PHE A 7 26.97 -6.65 -14.11
CA PHE A 7 27.93 -7.32 -13.21
C PHE A 7 29.26 -6.55 -13.12
N ASP A 8 29.75 -6.08 -14.26
CA ASP A 8 31.04 -5.37 -14.35
C ASP A 8 30.95 -4.00 -13.65
N VAL A 9 29.82 -3.31 -13.84
CA VAL A 9 29.57 -2.03 -13.17
C VAL A 9 29.47 -2.25 -11.65
N ALA A 10 28.77 -3.29 -11.19
CA ALA A 10 28.66 -3.60 -9.78
C ALA A 10 30.04 -3.89 -9.15
N LYS A 11 30.88 -4.66 -9.82
CA LYS A 11 32.25 -4.91 -9.37
C LYS A 11 33.11 -3.64 -9.36
N LYS A 12 33.08 -2.88 -10.44
CA LYS A 12 33.84 -1.64 -10.58
C LYS A 12 33.49 -0.61 -9.49
N LEU A 13 32.21 -0.53 -9.11
CA LEU A 13 31.75 0.39 -8.08
C LEU A 13 31.86 -0.18 -6.65
N GLY A 14 32.30 -1.43 -6.49
CA GLY A 14 32.41 -2.09 -5.20
C GLY A 14 31.06 -2.45 -4.55
N TYR A 15 30.03 -2.59 -5.38
CA TYR A 15 28.68 -2.97 -4.93
C TYR A 15 28.53 -4.48 -4.79
N TRP A 16 29.38 -5.24 -5.46
CA TRP A 16 29.43 -6.69 -5.44
C TRP A 16 30.89 -7.18 -5.58
N ASP A 17 31.26 -8.18 -4.81
CA ASP A 17 32.63 -8.72 -4.75
C ASP A 17 32.94 -9.74 -5.88
N GLY A 18 31.89 -10.19 -6.60
CA GLY A 18 32.01 -11.19 -7.65
C GLY A 18 32.09 -12.63 -7.18
N LYS A 19 32.00 -12.90 -5.88
CA LYS A 19 32.12 -14.23 -5.28
C LYS A 19 30.75 -14.82 -4.91
N GLU A 20 29.91 -14.03 -4.25
CA GLU A 20 28.58 -14.47 -3.87
C GLU A 20 27.59 -14.42 -5.07
N PRO A 21 26.47 -15.19 -5.02
CA PRO A 21 25.42 -15.07 -6.02
C PRO A 21 24.96 -13.63 -6.15
N PHE A 22 24.93 -13.13 -7.38
CA PHE A 22 24.56 -11.75 -7.64
C PHE A 22 23.07 -11.50 -7.31
N LYS A 23 22.82 -10.56 -6.40
CA LYS A 23 21.49 -10.08 -6.07
C LYS A 23 21.41 -8.61 -6.44
N PHE A 24 20.67 -8.31 -7.52
CA PHE A 24 20.57 -6.95 -8.08
C PHE A 24 20.16 -5.92 -7.00
N TRP A 25 19.13 -6.24 -6.25
CA TRP A 25 18.61 -5.37 -5.19
C TRP A 25 19.66 -5.09 -4.11
N LYS A 26 20.47 -6.07 -3.75
CA LYS A 26 21.52 -5.93 -2.74
C LYS A 26 22.70 -5.09 -3.27
N ALA A 27 23.09 -5.31 -4.50
CA ALA A 27 24.18 -4.60 -5.14
C ALA A 27 23.87 -3.12 -5.39
N TYR A 28 22.66 -2.81 -5.86
CA TYR A 28 22.33 -1.45 -6.32
C TYR A 28 21.48 -0.61 -5.36
N SER A 29 21.09 -1.12 -4.20
CA SER A 29 20.25 -0.37 -3.26
C SER A 29 21.02 0.59 -2.32
N GLY A 30 22.35 0.53 -2.32
CA GLY A 30 23.22 1.36 -1.47
C GLY A 30 23.33 0.89 -0.02
N LYS A 31 24.26 1.50 0.72
CA LYS A 31 24.63 1.08 2.09
C LYS A 31 23.54 1.29 3.14
N ASN A 32 22.51 2.07 2.86
CA ASN A 32 21.42 2.37 3.82
C ASN A 32 20.25 1.41 3.71
N TYR A 33 20.41 0.33 2.99
CA TYR A 33 19.32 -0.57 2.66
C TYR A 33 18.80 -1.40 3.84
N SER A 34 19.64 -1.73 4.80
CA SER A 34 19.29 -2.61 5.93
C SER A 34 18.13 -2.12 6.81
N GLY A 35 17.90 -0.79 6.88
CA GLY A 35 16.75 -0.23 7.63
C GLY A 35 15.50 0.01 6.80
N GLN A 36 15.64 0.13 5.47
CA GLN A 36 14.54 0.43 4.56
C GLN A 36 13.89 -0.82 3.93
N LEU A 37 14.61 -1.94 3.90
CA LEU A 37 14.14 -3.20 3.35
C LEU A 37 12.80 -3.64 3.94
N LYS A 38 12.68 -3.61 5.27
CA LYS A 38 11.46 -4.05 5.94
C LYS A 38 10.25 -3.19 5.63
N SER A 39 10.40 -1.90 5.34
CA SER A 39 9.26 -1.07 4.96
C SER A 39 8.67 -1.42 3.58
N PHE A 40 9.49 -1.97 2.67
CA PHE A 40 9.03 -2.48 1.38
C PHE A 40 8.58 -3.93 1.48
N SER A 41 9.37 -4.79 2.10
CA SER A 41 9.07 -6.22 2.27
C SER A 41 7.84 -6.47 3.15
N THR A 42 7.49 -5.58 4.06
CA THR A 42 6.27 -5.67 4.86
C THR A 42 5.02 -5.75 3.98
N ARG A 43 4.89 -4.89 2.98
CA ARG A 43 3.74 -4.89 2.06
C ARG A 43 3.71 -6.14 1.19
N GLU A 44 4.87 -6.53 0.68
CA GLU A 44 5.04 -7.72 -0.12
C GLU A 44 4.70 -8.98 0.69
N HIS A 45 5.30 -9.14 1.86
CA HIS A 45 5.01 -10.24 2.78
C HIS A 45 3.52 -10.31 3.11
N PHE A 46 2.89 -9.17 3.44
CA PHE A 46 1.48 -9.12 3.79
C PHE A 46 0.59 -9.63 2.65
N ILE A 47 0.80 -9.13 1.43
CA ILE A 47 0.01 -9.53 0.25
C ILE A 47 0.22 -11.02 -0.07
N LEU A 48 1.48 -11.47 -0.10
CA LEU A 48 1.80 -12.87 -0.41
C LEU A 48 1.22 -13.82 0.63
N ASN A 49 1.33 -13.47 1.92
CA ASN A 49 0.77 -14.26 3.00
C ASN A 49 -0.76 -14.23 3.04
N ALA A 50 -1.40 -13.14 2.66
CA ALA A 50 -2.86 -13.05 2.53
C ALA A 50 -3.40 -13.92 1.39
N LEU A 51 -2.65 -14.04 0.29
CA LEU A 51 -3.02 -14.86 -0.86
C LEU A 51 -2.70 -16.35 -0.66
N ALA A 52 -1.60 -16.67 0.00
CA ALA A 52 -1.10 -18.03 0.19
C ALA A 52 -0.65 -18.29 1.64
N PRO A 53 -1.57 -18.23 2.62
CA PRO A 53 -1.24 -18.43 4.04
C PRO A 53 -0.67 -19.82 4.34
N SER A 54 -0.94 -20.82 3.49
CA SER A 54 -0.37 -22.17 3.64
C SER A 54 1.15 -22.21 3.56
N LEU A 55 1.77 -21.23 2.87
CA LEU A 55 3.22 -21.15 2.72
C LEU A 55 3.93 -20.70 4.00
N LYS A 56 3.21 -20.10 4.95
CA LYS A 56 3.76 -19.62 6.23
C LYS A 56 5.06 -18.83 6.04
N LEU A 57 5.02 -17.85 5.14
CA LEU A 57 6.19 -17.05 4.77
C LEU A 57 6.80 -16.39 6.00
N ASP A 58 8.12 -16.52 6.15
CA ASP A 58 8.84 -15.89 7.23
C ASP A 58 8.96 -14.38 6.96
N TYR A 59 8.45 -13.57 7.88
CA TYR A 59 8.54 -12.11 7.81
C TYR A 59 9.98 -11.59 7.87
N GLU A 60 10.87 -12.32 8.52
CA GLU A 60 12.28 -11.98 8.69
C GLU A 60 13.16 -12.51 7.56
N ALA A 61 12.60 -13.26 6.62
CA ALA A 61 13.35 -13.78 5.47
C ALA A 61 14.06 -12.65 4.70
N GLU A 62 15.27 -12.91 4.24
CA GLU A 62 16.04 -11.96 3.41
C GLU A 62 15.35 -11.73 2.06
N GLU A 63 14.71 -12.75 1.52
CA GLU A 63 13.99 -12.71 0.24
C GLU A 63 12.63 -13.38 0.36
N LEU A 64 11.65 -12.77 -0.28
CA LEU A 64 10.34 -13.34 -0.47
C LEU A 64 10.21 -13.93 -1.88
N PRO A 65 9.34 -14.91 -2.12
CA PRO A 65 9.11 -15.44 -3.46
C PRO A 65 8.56 -14.35 -4.39
N ILE A 66 9.04 -14.31 -5.63
CA ILE A 66 8.60 -13.34 -6.65
C ILE A 66 7.10 -13.52 -6.96
N SER A 67 6.58 -14.74 -6.84
CA SER A 67 5.17 -15.06 -7.05
C SER A 67 4.77 -16.25 -6.19
N VAL A 68 3.48 -16.30 -5.87
CA VAL A 68 2.87 -17.41 -5.14
C VAL A 68 1.64 -17.93 -5.88
N LYS A 69 1.35 -19.20 -5.75
CA LYS A 69 0.06 -19.74 -6.15
C LYS A 69 -0.91 -19.49 -5.00
N PRO A 70 -2.00 -18.74 -5.21
CA PRO A 70 -2.98 -18.50 -4.16
C PRO A 70 -3.62 -19.80 -3.67
N ASP A 71 -3.92 -19.88 -2.38
CA ASP A 71 -4.58 -21.05 -1.78
C ASP A 71 -6.04 -21.19 -2.22
N LYS A 72 -6.65 -20.09 -2.66
CA LYS A 72 -8.02 -20.05 -3.18
C LYS A 72 -8.11 -19.17 -4.40
N GLN A 73 -9.18 -19.30 -5.15
CA GLN A 73 -9.46 -18.41 -6.27
C GLN A 73 -9.58 -16.96 -5.77
N VAL A 74 -8.88 -16.04 -6.43
CA VAL A 74 -8.85 -14.62 -6.10
C VAL A 74 -9.85 -13.89 -6.98
N SER A 75 -10.79 -13.20 -6.36
CA SER A 75 -11.76 -12.35 -7.03
C SER A 75 -11.25 -10.93 -7.22
N VAL A 76 -11.92 -10.14 -8.06
CA VAL A 76 -11.65 -8.70 -8.22
C VAL A 76 -11.81 -7.95 -6.90
N THR A 77 -12.82 -8.32 -6.11
CA THR A 77 -13.06 -7.70 -4.80
C THR A 77 -11.97 -8.04 -3.80
N ASP A 78 -11.37 -9.23 -3.84
CA ASP A 78 -10.22 -9.58 -3.00
C ASP A 78 -9.00 -8.68 -3.34
N VAL A 79 -8.73 -8.46 -4.63
CA VAL A 79 -7.65 -7.56 -5.07
C VAL A 79 -7.92 -6.12 -4.62
N MET A 80 -9.17 -5.65 -4.76
CA MET A 80 -9.56 -4.32 -4.29
C MET A 80 -9.42 -4.17 -2.77
N ALA A 81 -9.75 -5.20 -2.00
CA ALA A 81 -9.58 -5.23 -0.56
C ALA A 81 -8.09 -5.14 -0.18
N LEU A 82 -7.22 -5.92 -0.83
CA LEU A 82 -5.78 -5.87 -0.60
C LEU A 82 -5.17 -4.48 -0.90
N LEU A 83 -5.66 -3.80 -1.96
CA LEU A 83 -5.20 -2.45 -2.27
C LEU A 83 -5.67 -1.40 -1.24
N ARG A 84 -6.70 -1.70 -0.46
CA ARG A 84 -7.24 -0.84 0.61
C ARG A 84 -6.61 -1.08 1.97
N GLU A 85 -5.72 -2.05 2.07
CA GLU A 85 -5.22 -2.55 3.34
C GLU A 85 -4.37 -1.53 4.11
N THR A 86 -4.69 -1.36 5.38
CA THR A 86 -4.00 -0.47 6.33
C THR A 86 -3.48 -1.23 7.55
N TYR A 87 -3.56 -2.57 7.52
CA TYR A 87 -3.14 -3.50 8.57
C TYR A 87 -3.93 -3.41 9.88
N GLU A 88 -5.09 -2.73 9.89
CA GLU A 88 -5.94 -2.65 11.10
C GLU A 88 -6.28 -4.04 11.64
N GLY A 89 -6.20 -4.19 12.95
CA GLY A 89 -6.43 -5.47 13.63
C GLY A 89 -5.28 -6.48 13.53
N THR A 90 -4.16 -6.13 12.90
CA THR A 90 -2.96 -6.98 12.81
C THR A 90 -1.84 -6.48 13.74
N PRO A 91 -0.76 -7.24 13.95
CA PRO A 91 0.41 -6.78 14.69
C PRO A 91 1.11 -5.54 14.07
N LEU A 92 0.81 -5.24 12.80
CA LEU A 92 1.33 -4.10 12.06
C LEU A 92 0.45 -2.84 12.18
N ASP A 93 -0.68 -2.94 12.85
CA ASP A 93 -1.61 -1.84 13.07
C ASP A 93 -0.97 -0.72 13.88
N MET A 94 -0.74 0.43 13.24
CA MET A 94 -0.15 1.58 13.90
C MET A 94 -1.10 2.29 14.87
N THR A 95 -2.40 2.01 14.81
CA THR A 95 -3.43 2.67 15.63
C THR A 95 -3.68 1.95 16.97
N GLN A 96 -3.31 0.69 17.10
CA GLN A 96 -3.67 -0.19 18.24
C GLN A 96 -3.23 0.32 19.62
N ASN A 97 -2.17 1.14 19.69
CA ASN A 97 -1.65 1.68 20.95
C ASN A 97 -2.21 3.08 21.28
N LEU A 98 -2.97 3.68 20.39
CA LEU A 98 -3.60 4.98 20.59
C LEU A 98 -4.93 4.81 21.34
N LYS A 99 -4.83 4.55 22.63
CA LYS A 99 -6.00 4.28 23.48
C LYS A 99 -6.38 5.49 24.33
N VAL A 100 -7.66 5.69 24.50
CA VAL A 100 -8.25 6.72 25.38
C VAL A 100 -9.22 6.08 26.37
N THR A 101 -9.27 6.64 27.57
CA THR A 101 -10.24 6.24 28.57
C THR A 101 -11.50 7.07 28.40
N VAL A 102 -12.63 6.40 28.23
CA VAL A 102 -13.95 7.03 28.05
C VAL A 102 -14.84 6.64 29.22
N LYS A 103 -15.49 7.62 29.83
CA LYS A 103 -16.50 7.40 30.85
C LYS A 103 -17.91 7.56 30.27
N ASP A 104 -18.68 6.51 30.31
CA ASP A 104 -20.08 6.57 29.92
C ASP A 104 -20.85 7.53 30.87
N ARG A 105 -21.51 8.52 30.30
CA ARG A 105 -22.19 9.56 31.06
C ARG A 105 -23.45 9.04 31.78
N LYS A 106 -24.08 7.96 31.27
CA LYS A 106 -25.32 7.42 31.83
C LYS A 106 -25.05 6.39 32.93
N THR A 107 -24.11 5.49 32.68
CA THR A 107 -23.80 4.37 33.57
C THR A 107 -22.64 4.65 34.52
N GLY A 108 -21.83 5.66 34.24
CA GLY A 108 -20.59 5.95 34.96
C GLY A 108 -19.46 4.95 34.70
N LYS A 109 -19.68 3.94 33.85
CA LYS A 109 -18.69 2.92 33.51
C LYS A 109 -17.51 3.57 32.78
N VAL A 110 -16.31 3.17 33.18
CA VAL A 110 -15.07 3.58 32.52
C VAL A 110 -14.57 2.45 31.62
N ASP A 111 -14.27 2.78 30.38
CA ASP A 111 -13.76 1.83 29.38
C ASP A 111 -12.54 2.42 28.66
N THR A 112 -11.70 1.56 28.11
CA THR A 112 -10.53 1.96 27.34
C THR A 112 -10.71 1.49 25.88
N ILE A 113 -10.82 2.45 25.00
CA ILE A 113 -11.06 2.20 23.56
C ILE A 113 -9.92 2.77 22.72
N ILE A 114 -9.80 2.32 21.48
CA ILE A 114 -8.93 2.99 20.50
C ILE A 114 -9.47 4.42 20.30
N SER A 115 -8.57 5.40 20.28
CA SER A 115 -8.95 6.80 20.08
C SER A 115 -9.71 6.98 18.77
N PRO A 116 -10.88 7.66 18.79
CA PRO A 116 -11.57 7.99 17.54
C PRO A 116 -10.76 8.88 16.58
N LYS A 117 -9.68 9.48 17.07
CA LYS A 117 -8.73 10.27 16.25
C LYS A 117 -7.56 9.46 15.73
N ALA A 118 -7.42 8.20 16.13
CA ALA A 118 -6.42 7.31 15.55
C ALA A 118 -6.78 7.05 14.10
N ASN A 119 -5.79 7.20 13.22
CA ASN A 119 -5.96 6.88 11.81
C ASN A 119 -4.68 6.23 11.27
N PRO A 120 -4.79 5.34 10.27
CA PRO A 120 -3.65 4.61 9.72
C PRO A 120 -2.79 5.46 8.75
N TRP A 121 -3.15 6.72 8.53
CA TRP A 121 -2.46 7.64 7.62
C TRP A 121 -1.90 8.87 8.35
N MET A 122 -1.51 8.71 9.61
CA MET A 122 -0.92 9.80 10.38
C MET A 122 0.30 10.39 9.68
N ARG A 123 0.39 11.70 9.67
CA ARG A 123 1.50 12.45 9.10
C ARG A 123 2.74 12.35 9.98
N GLY A 124 3.90 12.62 9.40
CA GLY A 124 5.17 12.56 10.11
C GLY A 124 5.26 13.49 11.32
N ASP A 125 4.65 14.66 11.26
CA ASP A 125 4.56 15.61 12.38
C ASP A 125 3.68 15.08 13.51
N GLU A 126 2.54 14.44 13.22
CA GLU A 126 1.66 13.80 14.20
C GLU A 126 2.37 12.61 14.88
N LEU A 127 3.06 11.78 14.09
CA LEU A 127 3.85 10.66 14.60
C LEU A 127 4.97 11.13 15.53
N ASN A 128 5.67 12.20 15.15
CA ASN A 128 6.75 12.79 15.97
C ASN A 128 6.20 13.40 17.27
N MET A 129 5.07 14.08 17.21
CA MET A 129 4.41 14.66 18.39
C MET A 129 3.99 13.55 19.36
N LEU A 130 3.31 12.51 18.90
CA LEU A 130 2.85 11.40 19.74
C LEU A 130 4.02 10.63 20.35
N ASN A 131 5.05 10.35 19.58
CA ASN A 131 6.27 9.68 20.07
C ASN A 131 7.14 10.57 20.96
N GLY A 132 7.00 11.90 20.87
CA GLY A 132 7.57 12.86 21.81
C GLY A 132 6.94 12.82 23.19
N ILE A 133 5.62 12.55 23.25
CA ILE A 133 4.90 12.37 24.53
C ILE A 133 5.31 11.02 25.17
N LYS A 134 5.30 9.96 24.40
CA LYS A 134 5.73 8.62 24.84
C LYS A 134 6.41 7.89 23.69
N LYS A 135 7.71 7.66 23.84
CA LYS A 135 8.52 6.96 22.84
C LYS A 135 7.92 5.60 22.47
N GLY A 136 7.71 5.39 21.15
CA GLY A 136 7.20 4.12 20.62
C GLY A 136 5.71 3.89 20.80
N VAL A 137 4.93 4.92 21.16
CA VAL A 137 3.47 4.80 21.24
C VAL A 137 2.84 4.53 19.87
N VAL A 138 3.42 5.07 18.82
CA VAL A 138 3.02 4.80 17.44
C VAL A 138 4.21 4.27 16.68
N LYS A 139 4.03 3.13 16.01
CA LYS A 139 4.99 2.58 15.06
C LYS A 139 4.64 3.11 13.68
N SER A 140 5.60 3.73 12.99
CA SER A 140 5.42 4.09 11.59
C SER A 140 5.52 2.84 10.73
N VAL A 141 4.43 2.43 10.14
CA VAL A 141 4.35 1.32 9.17
C VAL A 141 3.84 1.86 7.85
N ARG A 142 4.50 1.50 6.76
CA ARG A 142 4.04 1.91 5.44
C ARG A 142 2.92 0.97 4.98
N ASN A 143 1.69 1.47 4.98
CA ASN A 143 0.50 0.76 4.54
C ASN A 143 0.57 0.40 3.03
N ILE A 144 -0.31 -0.48 2.59
CA ILE A 144 -0.57 -0.72 1.17
C ILE A 144 -1.35 0.47 0.61
N ALA A 145 -2.46 0.84 1.25
CA ALA A 145 -3.17 2.07 0.97
C ALA A 145 -2.41 3.26 1.57
N VAL A 146 -1.76 4.06 0.74
CA VAL A 146 -1.01 5.24 1.19
C VAL A 146 -1.63 6.54 0.65
N PRO A 147 -1.63 7.62 1.44
CA PRO A 147 -2.21 8.91 1.00
C PRO A 147 -1.47 9.54 -0.19
N GLN A 148 -0.22 9.15 -0.44
CA GLN A 148 0.57 9.65 -1.56
C GLN A 148 0.29 8.91 -2.88
N CYS A 149 -0.65 7.98 -2.91
CA CYS A 149 -1.03 7.27 -4.12
C CYS A 149 -1.81 8.23 -5.03
N ALA A 150 -1.34 8.43 -6.26
CA ALA A 150 -2.02 9.30 -7.21
C ALA A 150 -3.26 8.63 -7.82
N TYR A 151 -3.18 7.33 -8.06
CA TYR A 151 -4.28 6.50 -8.56
C TYR A 151 -3.99 5.02 -8.34
N SER A 152 -5.00 4.21 -8.43
CA SER A 152 -4.87 2.75 -8.46
C SER A 152 -5.79 2.12 -9.50
N THR A 153 -5.36 1.02 -10.10
CA THR A 153 -6.13 0.30 -11.11
C THR A 153 -6.19 -1.18 -10.81
N VAL A 154 -7.35 -1.78 -11.07
CA VAL A 154 -7.51 -3.23 -11.12
C VAL A 154 -8.05 -3.58 -12.48
N ILE A 155 -7.31 -4.40 -13.24
CA ILE A 155 -7.69 -4.80 -14.59
C ILE A 155 -8.33 -6.19 -14.52
N GLN A 156 -9.55 -6.29 -15.04
CA GLN A 156 -10.28 -7.54 -15.12
C GLN A 156 -10.53 -7.90 -16.59
N LEU A 157 -10.04 -9.06 -17.00
CA LEU A 157 -10.23 -9.60 -18.34
C LEU A 157 -11.23 -10.77 -18.27
N ARG A 158 -12.28 -10.70 -19.07
CA ARG A 158 -13.40 -11.65 -19.11
C ARG A 158 -13.60 -12.15 -20.53
N ASN A 159 -12.81 -13.16 -20.91
CA ASN A 159 -12.77 -13.72 -22.26
C ASN A 159 -14.06 -14.41 -22.70
N TRP A 160 -15.02 -14.62 -21.79
CA TRP A 160 -16.35 -15.15 -22.05
C TRP A 160 -17.39 -14.09 -22.42
N LEU A 161 -17.00 -12.82 -22.44
CA LEU A 161 -17.85 -11.68 -22.81
C LEU A 161 -17.39 -11.09 -24.14
N PRO A 162 -18.29 -10.38 -24.87
CA PRO A 162 -17.88 -9.63 -26.05
C PRO A 162 -16.76 -8.62 -25.74
N ASP A 163 -15.88 -8.36 -26.70
CA ASP A 163 -14.70 -7.50 -26.55
C ASP A 163 -15.03 -6.10 -26.01
N ALA A 164 -16.18 -5.55 -26.41
CA ALA A 164 -16.64 -4.25 -25.97
C ALA A 164 -16.78 -4.13 -24.44
N VAL A 165 -17.10 -5.23 -23.76
CA VAL A 165 -17.34 -5.28 -22.30
C VAL A 165 -16.48 -6.32 -21.60
N GLY A 166 -15.69 -7.10 -22.35
CA GLY A 166 -14.84 -8.16 -21.83
C GLY A 166 -13.70 -7.64 -20.96
N GLY A 167 -13.09 -6.52 -21.33
CA GLY A 167 -12.08 -5.82 -20.55
C GLY A 167 -12.68 -4.68 -19.74
N VAL A 168 -12.35 -4.61 -18.45
CA VAL A 168 -12.71 -3.48 -17.60
C VAL A 168 -11.52 -3.10 -16.72
N VAL A 169 -11.27 -1.80 -16.61
CA VAL A 169 -10.34 -1.19 -15.67
C VAL A 169 -11.14 -0.56 -14.56
N TRP A 170 -10.98 -1.06 -13.35
CA TRP A 170 -11.49 -0.44 -12.14
C TRP A 170 -10.52 0.63 -11.72
N PHE A 171 -10.84 1.86 -12.00
CA PHE A 171 -9.99 3.02 -11.77
C PHE A 171 -10.37 3.74 -10.47
N SER A 172 -9.37 4.19 -9.72
CA SER A 172 -9.56 4.96 -8.50
C SER A 172 -8.49 6.04 -8.45
N MET A 173 -8.89 7.26 -8.18
CA MET A 173 -7.97 8.38 -7.91
C MET A 173 -7.60 8.42 -6.44
N ASP A 174 -6.41 8.98 -6.15
CA ASP A 174 -5.93 9.23 -4.79
C ASP A 174 -5.76 7.97 -3.94
N ASN A 175 -5.86 8.08 -2.62
CA ASN A 175 -5.68 7.00 -1.66
C ASN A 175 -6.67 5.84 -1.91
N PRO A 176 -6.19 4.65 -2.29
CA PRO A 176 -7.08 3.52 -2.61
C PRO A 176 -7.90 3.02 -1.40
N GLY A 177 -7.50 3.37 -0.18
CA GLY A 177 -8.24 3.04 1.05
C GLY A 177 -9.52 3.86 1.23
N GLN A 178 -9.57 5.07 0.67
CA GLN A 178 -10.65 6.03 0.86
C GLN A 178 -11.46 6.30 -0.42
N SER A 179 -10.90 5.98 -1.59
CA SER A 179 -11.50 6.32 -2.87
C SER A 179 -12.41 5.22 -3.41
N THR A 180 -13.41 5.62 -4.18
CA THR A 180 -14.26 4.72 -4.97
C THR A 180 -13.47 4.16 -6.15
N ARG A 181 -13.97 3.09 -6.75
CA ARG A 181 -13.45 2.53 -8.00
C ARG A 181 -14.52 2.53 -9.05
N ASP A 182 -14.24 3.23 -10.14
CA ASP A 182 -15.16 3.37 -11.24
C ASP A 182 -14.77 2.43 -12.38
N PRO A 183 -15.74 1.69 -12.96
CA PRO A 183 -15.47 0.80 -14.07
C PRO A 183 -15.31 1.58 -15.37
N VAL A 184 -14.19 1.37 -16.05
CA VAL A 184 -13.91 1.92 -17.39
C VAL A 184 -13.78 0.75 -18.35
N TYR A 185 -14.67 0.66 -19.33
CA TYR A 185 -14.71 -0.39 -20.36
C TYR A 185 -13.98 0.05 -21.63
N CYS A 186 -13.52 -0.92 -22.42
CA CYS A 186 -12.89 -0.63 -23.72
C CYS A 186 -13.84 0.11 -24.69
N SER A 187 -15.15 -0.06 -24.51
CA SER A 187 -16.19 0.57 -25.34
C SER A 187 -16.65 1.94 -24.82
N ASN A 188 -16.08 2.47 -23.76
CA ASN A 188 -16.47 3.79 -23.27
C ASN A 188 -16.13 4.85 -24.34
N THR A 189 -17.13 5.55 -24.80
CA THR A 189 -17.00 6.69 -25.73
C THR A 189 -16.94 8.02 -25.01
N GLU A 190 -17.44 8.05 -23.77
CA GLU A 190 -17.49 9.24 -22.92
C GLU A 190 -17.07 8.87 -21.49
N PHE A 191 -16.53 9.84 -20.78
CA PHE A 191 -16.22 9.74 -19.36
C PHE A 191 -17.16 10.65 -18.56
N PRO A 192 -17.46 10.31 -17.28
CA PRO A 192 -18.15 11.21 -16.39
C PRO A 192 -17.47 12.58 -16.36
N ALA A 193 -18.24 13.65 -16.28
CA ALA A 193 -17.74 15.02 -16.36
C ALA A 193 -16.63 15.32 -15.34
N MET A 194 -16.63 14.65 -14.18
CA MET A 194 -15.61 14.79 -13.15
C MET A 194 -14.20 14.33 -13.60
N TYR A 195 -14.11 13.47 -14.62
CA TYR A 195 -12.83 13.01 -15.18
C TYR A 195 -12.40 13.82 -16.42
N ILE A 196 -13.26 14.74 -16.89
CA ILE A 196 -12.96 15.58 -18.04
C ILE A 196 -12.42 16.91 -17.54
N ILE A 197 -11.11 17.06 -17.56
CA ILE A 197 -10.49 18.37 -17.32
C ILE A 197 -10.69 19.20 -18.56
N SER A 198 -11.62 20.15 -18.52
CA SER A 198 -11.77 21.15 -19.57
C SER A 198 -10.48 21.97 -19.66
N ARG A 199 -9.88 22.06 -20.86
CA ARG A 199 -8.72 22.91 -21.13
C ARG A 199 -8.99 24.41 -20.83
N ASN A 200 -10.25 24.78 -20.63
CA ASN A 200 -10.66 26.16 -20.35
C ASN A 200 -10.76 26.49 -18.86
N HIS A 201 -10.65 25.52 -17.97
CA HIS A 201 -10.44 25.81 -16.55
C HIS A 201 -8.95 26.04 -16.32
N ARG A 202 -8.54 27.30 -16.32
CA ARG A 202 -7.35 27.72 -15.56
C ARG A 202 -7.54 27.13 -14.17
N TYR A 203 -6.53 26.45 -13.67
CA TYR A 203 -6.43 26.06 -12.28
C TYR A 203 -6.81 27.30 -11.44
N ARG A 204 -8.03 27.34 -10.95
CA ARG A 204 -8.36 28.19 -9.83
C ARG A 204 -7.95 27.38 -8.62
N ASP A 205 -7.10 27.98 -7.80
CA ASP A 205 -6.65 27.46 -6.50
C ASP A 205 -7.79 27.31 -5.47
N ASP A 206 -9.03 27.27 -5.93
CA ASP A 206 -10.24 27.35 -5.13
C ASP A 206 -10.91 25.97 -4.93
N VAL A 207 -10.31 24.87 -5.39
CA VAL A 207 -10.74 23.55 -4.96
C VAL A 207 -10.08 23.27 -3.61
N ALA A 208 -10.58 23.95 -2.59
CA ALA A 208 -10.38 23.52 -1.23
C ALA A 208 -11.03 22.14 -1.09
N PHE A 209 -10.20 21.10 -1.09
CA PHE A 209 -10.63 19.82 -0.56
C PHE A 209 -10.95 20.06 0.92
N SER A 210 -12.23 20.18 1.23
CA SER A 210 -12.69 20.15 2.62
C SER A 210 -12.37 18.75 3.16
N HIS A 211 -11.39 18.68 4.02
CA HIS A 211 -11.06 17.51 4.81
C HIS A 211 -12.14 17.20 5.84
#